data_44c2ab4d74548a329353103b0777508e
#
_entry.id   44c2ab4d74548a329353103b0777508e
#
_cell.length_a   1.000
_cell.length_b   1.000
_cell.length_c   1.000
_cell.angle_alpha   90.00
_cell.angle_beta   90.00
_cell.angle_gamma   90.00
#
_symmetry.space_group_name_H-M   'P 1'
#
loop_
_entity.id
_entity.type
_entity.pdbx_description
1 polymer ?
#
loop_
_entity_poly.entity_id
_entity_poly.type
_entity_poly.pdbx_seq_one_letter_code
_entity_poly.pdbx_strand_id
1 'polypeptide(L)'
;KSKNPVEHVAENPTGNSVRQYCLDDRNILGGNASCCDYLVLNCEKKRAYFIEFKGRHVLKAKRQFESAEALLREDIIDFVKFYRILYRGNTHDVQSREIVMWKKAAGFREGVPVIVVKSHQYKERIDF
;
A
#
# COMPACT_ATOMS: atom_id res chain seq x y z
N LYS A 1 18.33 14.68 -4.44
CA LYS A 1 17.54 13.76 -5.26
C LYS A 1 18.10 12.35 -5.13
N SER A 2 17.24 11.41 -4.87
CA SER A 2 17.64 10.02 -4.66
C SER A 2 18.14 9.38 -5.95
N LYS A 3 19.26 8.65 -5.84
CA LYS A 3 19.76 7.86 -6.96
C LYS A 3 19.01 6.54 -7.12
N ASN A 4 18.35 6.09 -6.05
CA ASN A 4 17.59 4.85 -6.04
C ASN A 4 16.15 5.16 -5.63
N PRO A 5 15.37 5.74 -6.55
CA PRO A 5 14.01 6.11 -6.20
C PRO A 5 13.17 4.87 -5.91
N VAL A 6 12.21 5.06 -5.02
CA VAL A 6 11.21 4.04 -4.72
C VAL A 6 9.95 4.43 -5.48
N GLU A 7 9.37 3.50 -6.21
CA GLU A 7 8.28 3.83 -7.10
C GLU A 7 7.24 2.73 -7.17
N HIS A 8 5.98 3.11 -7.10
CA HIS A 8 4.85 2.23 -7.38
C HIS A 8 4.14 2.74 -8.64
N VAL A 9 3.93 1.87 -9.59
CA VAL A 9 3.23 2.23 -10.83
C VAL A 9 1.94 1.41 -10.90
N ALA A 10 0.81 2.10 -10.83
CA ALA A 10 -0.51 1.48 -10.96
C ALA A 10 -0.98 1.66 -12.39
N GLU A 11 -1.01 0.59 -13.15
CA GLU A 11 -1.39 0.62 -14.56
C GLU A 11 -2.90 0.47 -14.71
N ASN A 12 -3.52 1.38 -15.43
CA ASN A 12 -4.95 1.42 -15.63
C ASN A 12 -5.27 1.63 -17.12
N PRO A 13 -4.84 0.70 -18.00
CA PRO A 13 -4.99 0.90 -19.45
C PRO A 13 -6.44 0.93 -19.92
N THR A 14 -7.37 0.32 -19.21
CA THR A 14 -8.79 0.37 -19.58
C THR A 14 -9.49 1.65 -19.14
N GLY A 15 -8.80 2.50 -18.39
CA GLY A 15 -9.36 3.80 -17.99
C GLY A 15 -10.46 3.72 -16.96
N ASN A 16 -10.38 2.77 -16.02
CA ASN A 16 -11.32 2.75 -14.91
C ASN A 16 -11.24 4.02 -14.08
N SER A 17 -12.31 4.36 -13.39
CA SER A 17 -12.31 5.51 -12.50
C SER A 17 -11.41 5.23 -11.30
N VAL A 18 -10.31 5.97 -11.20
CA VAL A 18 -9.29 5.79 -10.17
C VAL A 18 -9.06 7.10 -9.45
N ARG A 19 -8.92 7.03 -8.13
CA ARG A 19 -8.58 8.17 -7.29
C ARG A 19 -7.32 7.86 -6.50
N GLN A 20 -6.49 8.87 -6.34
CA GLN A 20 -5.26 8.74 -5.55
C GLN A 20 -5.27 9.78 -4.45
N TYR A 21 -4.98 9.35 -3.24
CA TYR A 21 -4.91 10.22 -2.07
C TYR A 21 -3.52 10.13 -1.45
N CYS A 22 -2.98 11.28 -1.08
CA CYS A 22 -1.74 11.40 -0.34
C CYS A 22 -2.10 11.41 1.14
N LEU A 23 -2.03 10.25 1.79
CA LEU A 23 -2.47 10.11 3.17
C LEU A 23 -1.48 10.67 4.18
N ASP A 24 -0.25 10.90 3.73
CA ASP A 24 0.76 11.55 4.54
C ASP A 24 0.45 13.03 4.75
N ASP A 25 -0.50 13.57 4.01
CA ASP A 25 -0.94 14.95 4.18
C ASP A 25 -1.84 15.05 5.41
N ARG A 26 -1.37 15.75 6.42
CA ARG A 26 -2.08 15.89 7.69
C ARG A 26 -3.43 16.58 7.56
N ASN A 27 -3.60 17.40 6.53
CA ASN A 27 -4.86 18.09 6.30
C ASN A 27 -5.98 17.14 5.89
N ILE A 28 -5.63 15.99 5.35
CA ILE A 28 -6.62 15.00 4.93
C ILE A 28 -7.10 14.18 6.11
N LEU A 29 -6.20 13.76 7.01
CA LEU A 29 -6.53 12.82 8.08
C LEU A 29 -6.48 13.40 9.48
N GLY A 30 -6.40 14.72 9.59
CA GLY A 30 -6.52 15.37 10.91
C GLY A 30 -5.28 15.32 11.77
N GLY A 31 -4.16 15.63 11.22
CA GLY A 31 -3.01 16.09 11.97
C GLY A 31 -2.08 15.05 12.56
N ASN A 32 -2.50 14.30 13.55
CA ASN A 32 -1.56 13.45 14.32
C ASN A 32 -1.57 11.98 13.95
N ALA A 33 -2.35 11.60 12.95
CA ALA A 33 -2.46 10.20 12.55
C ALA A 33 -1.19 9.75 11.84
N SER A 34 -0.69 8.58 12.24
CA SER A 34 0.42 7.93 11.56
C SER A 34 -0.16 6.99 10.52
N CYS A 35 -0.13 7.41 9.26
CA CYS A 35 -0.74 6.65 8.16
C CYS A 35 0.29 6.34 7.09
N CYS A 36 -0.07 5.45 6.18
CA CYS A 36 0.76 5.16 5.02
C CYS A 36 0.78 6.34 4.05
N ASP A 37 1.68 6.31 3.08
CA ASP A 37 1.92 7.45 2.20
C ASP A 37 0.78 7.72 1.24
N TYR A 38 0.25 6.67 0.61
CA TYR A 38 -0.74 6.85 -0.46
C TYR A 38 -1.85 5.81 -0.40
N LEU A 39 -3.00 6.19 -0.92
CA LEU A 39 -4.11 5.29 -1.16
C LEU A 39 -4.57 5.47 -2.59
N VAL A 40 -4.61 4.37 -3.35
CA VAL A 40 -5.14 4.37 -4.71
C VAL A 40 -6.42 3.55 -4.71
N LEU A 41 -7.50 4.15 -5.18
CA LEU A 41 -8.80 3.49 -5.24
C LEU A 41 -9.21 3.27 -6.70
N ASN A 42 -9.47 2.02 -7.07
CA ASN A 42 -10.18 1.75 -8.30
C ASN A 42 -11.66 1.71 -7.94
N CYS A 43 -12.38 2.77 -8.27
CA CYS A 43 -13.76 2.94 -7.84
C CYS A 43 -14.73 2.04 -8.59
N GLU A 44 -14.38 1.64 -9.80
CA GLU A 44 -15.25 0.75 -10.58
C GLU A 44 -15.14 -0.69 -10.14
N LYS A 45 -13.94 -1.14 -9.81
CA LYS A 45 -13.67 -2.52 -9.38
C LYS A 45 -13.71 -2.70 -7.88
N LYS A 46 -13.85 -1.60 -7.14
CA LYS A 46 -13.88 -1.61 -5.68
C LYS A 46 -12.62 -2.25 -5.09
N ARG A 47 -11.46 -1.73 -5.49
CA ARG A 47 -10.17 -2.15 -4.97
C ARG A 47 -9.44 -0.99 -4.36
N ALA A 48 -8.86 -1.20 -3.20
CA ALA A 48 -8.09 -0.18 -2.47
C ALA A 48 -6.65 -0.66 -2.31
N TYR A 49 -5.71 0.15 -2.76
CA TYR A 49 -4.28 -0.16 -2.66
C TYR A 49 -3.64 0.83 -1.71
N PHE A 50 -3.19 0.34 -0.56
CA PHE A 50 -2.46 1.14 0.42
C PHE A 50 -0.99 1.02 0.11
N ILE A 51 -0.31 2.13 -0.05
CA ILE A 51 1.08 2.16 -0.52
C ILE A 51 1.94 2.91 0.48
N GLU A 52 3.03 2.28 0.88
CA GLU A 52 3.99 2.85 1.82
C GLU A 52 5.40 2.73 1.25
N PHE A 53 6.14 3.83 1.30
CA PHE A 53 7.54 3.86 0.91
C PHE A 53 8.41 3.89 2.15
N LYS A 54 9.36 2.98 2.24
CA LYS A 54 10.24 2.85 3.41
C LYS A 54 11.71 2.82 2.99
N GLY A 55 12.56 3.55 3.73
CA GLY A 55 13.99 3.37 3.62
C GLY A 55 14.41 2.13 4.39
N ARG A 56 13.90 2.02 5.62
CA ARG A 56 14.13 0.92 6.55
C ARG A 56 12.84 0.68 7.32
N HIS A 57 12.89 -0.22 8.28
CA HIS A 57 11.79 -0.44 9.24
C HIS A 57 10.48 -0.80 8.55
N VAL A 58 10.56 -1.78 7.67
CA VAL A 58 9.41 -2.23 6.88
C VAL A 58 8.24 -2.65 7.77
N LEU A 59 8.52 -3.20 8.96
CA LEU A 59 7.47 -3.61 9.89
C LEU A 59 6.56 -2.47 10.33
N LYS A 60 7.06 -1.25 10.34
CA LYS A 60 6.22 -0.09 10.72
C LYS A 60 5.08 0.15 9.73
N ALA A 61 5.24 -0.29 8.49
CA ALA A 61 4.21 -0.10 7.48
C ALA A 61 2.91 -0.79 7.87
N LYS A 62 3.00 -1.95 8.53
CA LYS A 62 1.81 -2.66 8.95
C LYS A 62 0.92 -1.81 9.84
N ARG A 63 1.51 -1.13 10.83
CA ARG A 63 0.77 -0.24 11.71
C ARG A 63 0.19 0.96 10.98
N GLN A 64 0.94 1.48 10.01
CA GLN A 64 0.50 2.62 9.23
C GLN A 64 -0.70 2.26 8.36
N PHE A 65 -0.72 1.05 7.80
CA PHE A 65 -1.88 0.55 7.07
C PHE A 65 -3.08 0.40 8.00
N GLU A 66 -2.88 -0.16 9.18
CA GLU A 66 -3.95 -0.36 10.15
C GLU A 66 -4.58 0.97 10.57
N SER A 67 -3.74 1.97 10.79
CA SER A 67 -4.22 3.31 11.12
C SER A 67 -5.04 3.92 10.00
N ALA A 68 -4.56 3.80 8.77
CA ALA A 68 -5.27 4.35 7.62
C ALA A 68 -6.62 3.65 7.43
N GLU A 69 -6.66 2.33 7.56
CA GLU A 69 -7.92 1.59 7.44
C GLU A 69 -8.92 1.98 8.52
N ALA A 70 -8.45 2.17 9.75
CA ALA A 70 -9.33 2.53 10.85
C ALA A 70 -9.99 3.89 10.60
N LEU A 71 -9.20 4.85 10.08
CA LEU A 71 -9.70 6.19 9.80
C LEU A 71 -10.63 6.25 8.60
N LEU A 72 -10.45 5.37 7.63
CA LEU A 72 -11.21 5.38 6.39
C LEU A 72 -12.22 4.24 6.31
N ARG A 73 -12.47 3.58 7.41
CA ARG A 73 -13.23 2.34 7.47
C ARG A 73 -14.54 2.39 6.67
N GLU A 74 -15.33 3.43 6.89
CA GLU A 74 -16.63 3.53 6.24
C GLU A 74 -16.52 3.79 4.75
N ASP A 75 -15.51 4.54 4.36
CA ASP A 75 -15.31 4.93 2.96
C ASP A 75 -14.91 3.77 2.07
N ILE A 76 -14.26 2.76 2.65
CA ILE A 76 -13.71 1.65 1.89
C ILE A 76 -14.24 0.29 2.35
N ILE A 77 -15.36 0.28 3.05
CA ILE A 77 -15.88 -0.95 3.66
C ILE A 77 -16.16 -2.04 2.64
N ASP A 78 -16.59 -1.68 1.44
CA ASP A 78 -16.90 -2.63 0.38
C ASP A 78 -15.77 -2.80 -0.64
N PHE A 79 -14.60 -2.24 -0.36
CA PHE A 79 -13.43 -2.39 -1.24
C PHE A 79 -12.60 -3.58 -0.80
N VAL A 80 -12.06 -4.30 -1.78
CA VAL A 80 -11.02 -5.30 -1.51
C VAL A 80 -9.72 -4.56 -1.29
N LYS A 81 -9.01 -4.89 -0.22
CA LYS A 81 -7.83 -4.14 0.20
C LYS A 81 -6.55 -4.87 -0.11
N PHE A 82 -5.61 -4.13 -0.67
CA PHE A 82 -4.27 -4.61 -1.00
C PHE A 82 -3.24 -3.68 -0.36
N TYR A 83 -2.07 -4.22 -0.02
CA TYR A 83 -1.03 -3.46 0.66
C TYR A 83 0.28 -3.61 -0.07
N ARG A 84 0.94 -2.48 -0.31
CA ARG A 84 2.18 -2.44 -1.08
C ARG A 84 3.23 -1.68 -0.28
N ILE A 85 4.34 -2.34 0.00
CA ILE A 85 5.47 -1.74 0.69
C ILE A 85 6.65 -1.76 -0.25
N LEU A 86 7.14 -0.58 -0.59
CA LEU A 86 8.31 -0.40 -1.44
C LEU A 86 9.43 0.13 -0.57
N TYR A 87 10.56 -0.55 -0.56
CA TYR A 87 11.66 -0.16 0.32
C TYR A 87 12.93 0.10 -0.48
N ARG A 88 13.84 0.83 0.15
CA ARG A 88 15.12 1.20 -0.44
C ARG A 88 16.23 0.69 0.45
N GLY A 89 17.33 0.23 -0.18
CA GLY A 89 18.48 -0.27 0.55
C GLY A 89 18.24 -1.66 1.12
N ASN A 90 19.14 -2.08 1.99
CA ASN A 90 19.07 -3.37 2.62
C ASN A 90 18.32 -3.28 3.95
N THR A 91 17.40 -4.19 4.17
CA THR A 91 16.71 -4.29 5.43
C THR A 91 16.47 -5.76 5.75
N HIS A 92 16.67 -6.12 7.01
CA HIS A 92 16.41 -7.48 7.49
C HIS A 92 14.93 -7.70 7.78
N ASP A 93 14.15 -6.63 7.89
CA ASP A 93 12.74 -6.73 8.22
C ASP A 93 11.96 -7.57 7.19
N VAL A 94 12.34 -7.45 5.91
CA VAL A 94 11.60 -8.16 4.85
C VAL A 94 11.68 -9.67 4.96
N GLN A 95 12.73 -10.18 5.62
CA GLN A 95 12.90 -11.61 5.84
C GLN A 95 12.51 -12.01 7.25
N SER A 96 12.01 -11.08 8.04
CA SER A 96 11.60 -11.37 9.40
C SER A 96 10.43 -12.34 9.39
N ARG A 97 10.34 -13.13 10.47
CA ARG A 97 9.23 -14.06 10.62
C ARG A 97 7.89 -13.34 10.59
N GLU A 98 7.82 -12.16 11.19
CA GLU A 98 6.58 -11.40 11.25
C GLU A 98 6.08 -11.01 9.86
N ILE A 99 6.96 -10.51 9.00
CA ILE A 99 6.59 -10.15 7.62
C ILE A 99 6.18 -11.39 6.83
N VAL A 100 6.96 -12.46 6.93
CA VAL A 100 6.68 -13.70 6.21
C VAL A 100 5.32 -14.26 6.62
N MET A 101 5.03 -14.29 7.90
CA MET A 101 3.76 -14.82 8.41
C MET A 101 2.59 -13.92 8.04
N TRP A 102 2.78 -12.62 8.04
CA TRP A 102 1.76 -11.65 7.64
C TRP A 102 1.37 -11.84 6.18
N LYS A 103 2.36 -11.92 5.29
CA LYS A 103 2.11 -12.16 3.86
C LYS A 103 1.37 -13.47 3.64
N LYS A 104 1.79 -14.52 4.33
CA LYS A 104 1.21 -15.84 4.19
C LYS A 104 -0.23 -15.88 4.69
N ALA A 105 -0.51 -15.24 5.81
CA ALA A 105 -1.85 -15.17 6.38
C ALA A 105 -2.80 -14.38 5.48
N ALA A 106 -2.33 -13.32 4.86
CA ALA A 106 -3.15 -12.48 4.00
C ALA A 106 -3.46 -13.16 2.66
N GLY A 107 -2.50 -13.91 2.12
CA GLY A 107 -2.71 -14.69 0.90
C GLY A 107 -3.00 -13.87 -0.33
N PHE A 108 -3.99 -14.32 -1.10
CA PHE A 108 -4.36 -13.71 -2.38
C PHE A 108 -5.84 -13.34 -2.38
N ARG A 109 -6.15 -12.30 -3.14
CA ARG A 109 -7.54 -11.92 -3.44
C ARG A 109 -7.62 -11.64 -4.93
N GLU A 110 -8.60 -12.22 -5.60
CA GLU A 110 -8.80 -12.05 -7.04
C GLU A 110 -7.56 -12.39 -7.85
N GLY A 111 -6.80 -13.40 -7.39
CA GLY A 111 -5.60 -13.84 -8.06
C GLY A 111 -4.36 -13.00 -7.84
N VAL A 112 -4.44 -12.02 -6.95
CA VAL A 112 -3.35 -11.07 -6.69
C VAL A 112 -2.92 -11.16 -5.23
N PRO A 113 -1.60 -11.11 -4.95
CA PRO A 113 -1.15 -11.12 -3.56
C PRO A 113 -1.70 -9.90 -2.81
N VAL A 114 -2.26 -10.14 -1.64
CA VAL A 114 -2.78 -9.05 -0.81
C VAL A 114 -1.65 -8.14 -0.35
N ILE A 115 -0.51 -8.74 0.02
CA ILE A 115 0.63 -7.99 0.54
C ILE A 115 1.84 -8.20 -0.37
N VAL A 116 2.41 -7.12 -0.89
CA VAL A 116 3.66 -7.15 -1.65
C VAL A 116 4.68 -6.29 -0.95
N VAL A 117 5.85 -6.84 -0.69
CA VAL A 117 6.99 -6.12 -0.14
C VAL A 117 8.12 -6.24 -1.17
N LYS A 118 8.48 -5.15 -1.79
CA LYS A 118 9.39 -5.15 -2.92
C LYS A 118 10.42 -4.03 -2.82
N SER A 119 11.63 -4.30 -3.30
CA SER A 119 12.66 -3.26 -3.30
C SER A 119 12.50 -2.35 -4.51
N HIS A 120 12.65 -1.07 -4.29
CA HIS A 120 12.73 0.01 -5.27
C HIS A 120 11.49 0.23 -6.11
N GLN A 121 11.01 -0.74 -6.85
CA GLN A 121 9.95 -0.50 -7.83
C GLN A 121 8.98 -1.66 -7.90
N TYR A 122 7.70 -1.33 -8.02
CA TYR A 122 6.67 -2.33 -8.31
C TYR A 122 5.64 -1.74 -9.25
N LYS A 123 5.42 -2.45 -10.35
CA LYS A 123 4.45 -2.06 -11.37
C LYS A 123 3.37 -3.12 -11.42
N GLU A 124 2.11 -2.70 -11.38
CA GLU A 124 1.00 -3.65 -11.42
C GLU A 124 -0.20 -3.06 -12.13
N ARG A 125 -1.00 -3.93 -12.71
CA ARG A 125 -2.28 -3.54 -13.26
C ARG A 125 -3.33 -3.53 -12.15
N ILE A 126 -4.14 -2.50 -12.15
CA ILE A 126 -5.19 -2.34 -11.12
C ILE A 126 -6.60 -2.37 -11.73
N ASP A 127 -6.70 -2.55 -13.04
CA ASP A 127 -7.97 -2.49 -13.77
C ASP A 127 -8.46 -3.85 -14.27
N PHE A 128 -7.84 -4.90 -13.81
CA PHE A 128 -8.22 -6.27 -14.21
C PHE A 128 -9.57 -6.72 -13.70
#